data_77be36640a91b8760ca30f152e77bd0b
#
_entry.id   77be36640a91b8760ca30f152e77bd0b
#
_cell.length_a   1.000
_cell.length_b   1.000
_cell.length_c   1.000
_cell.angle_alpha   90.00
_cell.angle_beta   90.00
_cell.angle_gamma   90.00
#
_symmetry.space_group_name_H-M   'P 1'
#
loop_
_entity.id
_entity.type
_entity.pdbx_description
1 polymer ?
#
loop_
_entity_poly.entity_id
_entity_poly.type
_entity_poly.pdbx_seq_one_letter_code
_entity_poly.pdbx_strand_id
1 'polypeptide(L)'
;LAVSRHVEIQILGDTHGNLVHCYERECSIQRRHQKIIEEAPSPAVTDAIRARMGDAAIAAAKKLGYSSAGTVEFLLSGDDFYFLEVNARLQVEHPITEEIIGKDLVREQIRVAEGETLSFTQEDLSINGHAIEARLYAEDPAKGFLPSPGPVLAWTPSTVGKARFDSGVETGSEISTQFDPMIAKVIVHAATRRE
;
A
#
# COMPACT_ATOMS: atom_id res chain seq x y z
N LEU A 1 -18.63 -9.10 -11.94
CA LEU A 1 -18.81 -7.66 -12.10
C LEU A 1 -18.21 -7.26 -13.45
N ALA A 2 -18.93 -6.53 -14.30
CA ALA A 2 -18.50 -6.21 -15.66
C ALA A 2 -17.35 -5.18 -15.69
N VAL A 3 -17.33 -4.25 -14.74
CA VAL A 3 -16.25 -3.30 -14.50
C VAL A 3 -16.10 -3.18 -12.99
N SER A 4 -14.91 -3.48 -12.49
CA SER A 4 -14.61 -3.35 -11.06
C SER A 4 -13.20 -2.84 -10.86
N ARG A 5 -12.98 -2.16 -9.73
CA ARG A 5 -11.69 -1.69 -9.28
C ARG A 5 -11.29 -2.43 -8.01
N HIS A 6 -10.01 -2.70 -7.89
CA HIS A 6 -9.42 -3.23 -6.68
C HIS A 6 -9.06 -2.06 -5.76
N VAL A 7 -9.83 -1.89 -4.70
CA VAL A 7 -9.64 -0.84 -3.70
C VAL A 7 -9.49 -1.49 -2.34
N GLU A 8 -8.59 -1.00 -1.54
CA GLU A 8 -8.28 -1.58 -0.24
C GLU A 8 -8.19 -0.52 0.84
N ILE A 9 -8.57 -0.88 2.07
CA ILE A 9 -8.52 -0.01 3.24
C ILE A 9 -7.39 -0.46 4.16
N GLN A 10 -6.42 0.44 4.41
CA GLN A 10 -5.41 0.23 5.44
C GLN A 10 -6.04 0.38 6.81
N ILE A 11 -5.88 -0.63 7.66
CA ILE A 11 -6.26 -0.56 9.08
C ILE A 11 -5.02 -0.65 9.96
N LEU A 12 -5.11 -0.06 11.14
CA LEU A 12 -4.09 -0.14 12.19
C LEU A 12 -4.77 -0.17 13.55
N GLY A 13 -4.42 -1.16 14.36
CA GLY A 13 -4.97 -1.33 15.70
C GLY A 13 -3.87 -1.58 16.74
N ASP A 14 -4.12 -1.21 17.98
CA ASP A 14 -3.28 -1.57 19.11
C ASP A 14 -3.92 -2.67 19.99
N THR A 15 -3.21 -3.09 21.03
CA THR A 15 -3.67 -4.08 21.99
C THR A 15 -4.60 -3.50 23.06
N HIS A 16 -4.83 -2.18 23.05
CA HIS A 16 -5.66 -1.44 24.00
C HIS A 16 -7.08 -1.19 23.49
N GLY A 17 -7.36 -1.63 22.26
CA GLY A 17 -8.68 -1.51 21.63
C GLY A 17 -8.84 -0.28 20.74
N ASN A 18 -7.79 0.53 20.56
CA ASN A 18 -7.80 1.60 19.57
C ASN A 18 -7.62 1.01 18.17
N LEU A 19 -8.43 1.47 17.23
CA LEU A 19 -8.43 0.99 15.87
C LEU A 19 -8.81 2.13 14.94
N VAL A 20 -8.00 2.36 13.90
CA VAL A 20 -8.19 3.40 12.90
C VAL A 20 -8.10 2.80 11.49
N HIS A 21 -8.71 3.48 10.51
CA HIS A 21 -8.40 3.25 9.11
C HIS A 21 -7.59 4.42 8.54
N CYS A 22 -6.59 4.09 7.74
CA CYS A 22 -5.67 5.06 7.13
C CYS A 22 -6.04 5.33 5.67
N TYR A 23 -7.33 5.37 5.37
CA TYR A 23 -7.90 5.57 4.04
C TYR A 23 -7.62 4.42 3.06
N GLU A 24 -7.99 4.65 1.79
CA GLU A 24 -7.92 3.66 0.74
C GLU A 24 -6.69 3.82 -0.16
N ARG A 25 -6.36 2.70 -0.83
CA ARG A 25 -5.45 2.62 -1.98
C ARG A 25 -6.18 2.01 -3.17
N GLU A 26 -5.86 2.47 -4.34
CA GLU A 26 -6.28 1.94 -5.63
C GLU A 26 -5.20 1.00 -6.17
N CYS A 27 -5.56 -0.26 -6.42
CA CYS A 27 -4.62 -1.30 -6.83
C CYS A 27 -5.08 -2.05 -8.10
N SER A 28 -5.86 -1.39 -8.97
CA SER A 28 -6.43 -2.03 -10.16
C SER A 28 -5.42 -2.26 -11.28
N ILE A 29 -4.28 -1.53 -11.30
CA ILE A 29 -3.26 -1.70 -12.33
C ILE A 29 -2.41 -2.93 -11.98
N GLN A 30 -2.78 -4.04 -12.59
CA GLN A 30 -2.20 -5.34 -12.33
C GLN A 30 -1.77 -6.04 -13.62
N ARG A 31 -0.76 -6.91 -13.51
CA ARG A 31 -0.38 -7.84 -14.55
C ARG A 31 -0.48 -9.25 -13.99
N ARG A 32 -1.34 -10.09 -14.60
CA ARG A 32 -1.56 -11.48 -14.16
C ARG A 32 -1.89 -11.57 -12.65
N HIS A 33 -2.78 -10.68 -12.18
CA HIS A 33 -3.18 -10.54 -10.76
C HIS A 33 -2.08 -10.03 -9.81
N GLN A 34 -0.95 -9.60 -10.32
CA GLN A 34 0.11 -8.95 -9.55
C GLN A 34 -0.05 -7.44 -9.67
N LYS A 35 -0.15 -6.76 -8.54
CA LYS A 35 -0.16 -5.30 -8.45
C LYS A 35 1.16 -4.75 -9.00
N ILE A 36 1.11 -3.72 -9.84
CA ILE A 36 2.28 -3.11 -10.49
C ILE A 36 2.39 -1.62 -10.20
N ILE A 37 1.25 -0.93 -10.23
CA ILE A 37 1.14 0.49 -9.88
C ILE A 37 -0.03 0.64 -8.93
N GLU A 38 0.22 1.31 -7.83
CA GLU A 38 -0.76 1.63 -6.81
C GLU A 38 -0.81 3.15 -6.60
N GLU A 39 -1.97 3.66 -6.24
CA GLU A 39 -2.15 5.08 -5.93
C GLU A 39 -3.06 5.31 -4.71
N ALA A 40 -2.84 6.40 -4.03
CA ALA A 40 -3.67 6.86 -2.92
C ALA A 40 -3.81 8.41 -2.96
N PRO A 41 -5.04 8.92 -2.73
CA PRO A 41 -6.30 8.19 -2.64
C PRO A 41 -6.77 7.66 -4.00
N SER A 42 -7.75 6.75 -4.01
CA SER A 42 -8.35 6.25 -5.25
C SER A 42 -9.12 7.34 -6.00
N PRO A 43 -8.88 7.54 -7.30
CA PRO A 43 -9.63 8.51 -8.10
C PRO A 43 -11.10 8.09 -8.36
N ALA A 44 -11.46 6.85 -8.00
CA ALA A 44 -12.81 6.34 -8.16
C ALA A 44 -13.64 6.39 -6.87
N VAL A 45 -13.01 6.69 -5.73
CA VAL A 45 -13.65 6.70 -4.42
C VAL A 45 -14.05 8.13 -4.05
N THR A 46 -15.37 8.35 -3.89
CA THR A 46 -15.90 9.59 -3.34
C THR A 46 -15.80 9.59 -1.80
N ASP A 47 -15.92 10.75 -1.16
CA ASP A 47 -15.89 10.85 0.30
C ASP A 47 -16.96 9.98 0.97
N ALA A 48 -18.14 9.88 0.36
CA ALA A 48 -19.23 9.03 0.86
C ALA A 48 -18.89 7.53 0.77
N ILE A 49 -18.27 7.09 -0.32
CA ILE A 49 -17.81 5.71 -0.49
C ILE A 49 -16.65 5.43 0.49
N ARG A 50 -15.69 6.35 0.62
CA ARG A 50 -14.56 6.26 1.55
C ARG A 50 -15.02 6.04 2.98
N ALA A 51 -15.98 6.83 3.44
CA ALA A 51 -16.55 6.69 4.77
C ALA A 51 -17.17 5.30 4.97
N ARG A 52 -18.03 4.87 4.04
CA ARG A 52 -18.67 3.54 4.11
C ARG A 52 -17.66 2.38 4.10
N MET A 53 -16.64 2.46 3.26
CA MET A 53 -15.59 1.42 3.19
C MET A 53 -14.75 1.40 4.45
N GLY A 54 -14.37 2.58 4.97
CA GLY A 54 -13.65 2.73 6.23
C GLY A 54 -14.43 2.13 7.40
N ASP A 55 -15.70 2.49 7.53
CA ASP A 55 -16.59 1.95 8.57
C ASP A 55 -16.72 0.43 8.49
N ALA A 56 -16.86 -0.11 7.27
CA ALA A 56 -16.95 -1.56 7.05
C ALA A 56 -15.64 -2.28 7.47
N ALA A 57 -14.49 -1.71 7.11
CA ALA A 57 -13.18 -2.25 7.48
C ALA A 57 -12.98 -2.23 9.00
N ILE A 58 -13.32 -1.11 9.67
CA ILE A 58 -13.24 -0.97 11.12
C ILE A 58 -14.20 -1.94 11.82
N ALA A 59 -15.43 -2.09 11.34
CA ALA A 59 -16.40 -3.02 11.92
C ALA A 59 -15.91 -4.48 11.85
N ALA A 60 -15.35 -4.87 10.71
CA ALA A 60 -14.76 -6.21 10.55
C ALA A 60 -13.57 -6.42 11.50
N ALA A 61 -12.64 -5.47 11.55
CA ALA A 61 -11.45 -5.55 12.39
C ALA A 61 -11.79 -5.57 13.90
N LYS A 62 -12.76 -4.75 14.34
CA LYS A 62 -13.27 -4.77 15.73
C LYS A 62 -13.83 -6.13 16.11
N LYS A 63 -14.61 -6.75 15.23
CA LYS A 63 -15.21 -8.06 15.49
C LYS A 63 -14.16 -9.17 15.63
N LEU A 64 -13.02 -9.01 14.97
CA LEU A 64 -11.89 -9.94 15.03
C LEU A 64 -10.95 -9.67 16.22
N GLY A 65 -11.11 -8.56 16.94
CA GLY A 65 -10.14 -8.11 17.94
C GLY A 65 -8.77 -7.85 17.32
N TYR A 66 -8.76 -7.25 16.11
CA TYR A 66 -7.54 -7.09 15.32
C TYR A 66 -6.59 -6.08 15.94
N SER A 67 -5.29 -6.40 15.93
CA SER A 67 -4.20 -5.50 16.33
C SER A 67 -3.09 -5.51 15.27
N SER A 68 -2.23 -4.46 15.28
CA SER A 68 -1.19 -4.21 14.28
C SER A 68 -1.75 -3.72 12.94
N ALA A 69 -0.88 -3.66 11.90
CA ALA A 69 -1.27 -3.25 10.56
C ALA A 69 -1.94 -4.39 9.80
N GLY A 70 -3.02 -4.07 9.11
CA GLY A 70 -3.73 -4.97 8.23
C GLY A 70 -4.43 -4.22 7.11
N THR A 71 -4.92 -4.95 6.13
CA THR A 71 -5.60 -4.37 4.97
C THR A 71 -6.86 -5.16 4.67
N VAL A 72 -7.95 -4.45 4.45
CA VAL A 72 -9.23 -5.04 4.01
C VAL A 72 -9.40 -4.72 2.53
N GLU A 73 -9.42 -5.73 1.69
CA GLU A 73 -9.53 -5.60 0.24
C GLU A 73 -10.96 -5.71 -0.24
N PHE A 74 -11.32 -4.89 -1.22
CA PHE A 74 -12.65 -4.80 -1.82
C PHE A 74 -12.60 -4.73 -3.34
N LEU A 75 -13.68 -5.18 -3.99
CA LEU A 75 -14.01 -4.83 -5.37
C LEU A 75 -15.04 -3.69 -5.35
N LEU A 76 -14.68 -2.54 -5.90
CA LEU A 76 -15.57 -1.40 -6.10
C LEU A 76 -16.19 -1.46 -7.50
N SER A 77 -17.51 -1.35 -7.61
CA SER A 77 -18.24 -1.32 -8.88
C SER A 77 -19.34 -0.25 -8.81
N GLY A 78 -19.13 0.88 -9.46
CA GLY A 78 -19.96 2.06 -9.25
C GLY A 78 -19.88 2.53 -7.81
N ASP A 79 -21.01 2.69 -7.14
CA ASP A 79 -21.11 3.09 -5.73
C ASP A 79 -21.16 1.91 -4.75
N ASP A 80 -21.15 0.67 -5.26
CA ASP A 80 -21.16 -0.54 -4.47
C ASP A 80 -19.77 -1.15 -4.31
N PHE A 81 -19.50 -1.69 -3.15
CA PHE A 81 -18.26 -2.41 -2.89
C PHE A 81 -18.51 -3.77 -2.25
N TYR A 82 -17.67 -4.73 -2.56
CA TYR A 82 -17.78 -6.11 -2.16
C TYR A 82 -16.48 -6.55 -1.51
N PHE A 83 -16.60 -7.16 -0.33
CA PHE A 83 -15.46 -7.70 0.39
C PHE A 83 -14.77 -8.81 -0.40
N LEU A 84 -13.44 -8.78 -0.44
CA LEU A 84 -12.59 -9.84 -1.00
C LEU A 84 -11.91 -10.63 0.11
N GLU A 85 -10.97 -10.00 0.80
CA GLU A 85 -10.15 -10.66 1.81
C GLU A 85 -9.58 -9.66 2.83
N VAL A 86 -8.99 -10.22 3.89
CA VAL A 86 -8.17 -9.46 4.85
C VAL A 86 -6.73 -9.96 4.77
N ASN A 87 -5.80 -9.05 4.53
CA ASN A 87 -4.37 -9.31 4.65
C ASN A 87 -3.90 -8.88 6.04
N ALA A 88 -3.64 -9.88 6.90
CA ALA A 88 -3.24 -9.67 8.29
C ALA A 88 -1.73 -9.34 8.40
N ARG A 89 -1.27 -8.37 7.64
CA ARG A 89 0.13 -7.92 7.55
C ARG A 89 0.22 -6.55 6.91
N LEU A 90 1.38 -5.92 7.04
CA LEU A 90 1.73 -4.77 6.22
C LEU A 90 1.90 -5.23 4.77
N GLN A 91 1.41 -4.43 3.82
CA GLN A 91 1.51 -4.72 2.39
C GLN A 91 2.63 -3.91 1.73
N VAL A 92 3.02 -4.33 0.52
CA VAL A 92 4.09 -3.69 -0.27
C VAL A 92 3.78 -2.22 -0.50
N GLU A 93 2.52 -1.91 -0.80
CA GLU A 93 1.99 -0.60 -1.18
C GLU A 93 1.68 0.36 -0.02
N HIS A 94 2.05 0.01 1.22
CA HIS A 94 1.85 0.89 2.38
C HIS A 94 2.49 2.28 2.25
N PRO A 95 3.61 2.46 1.52
CA PRO A 95 4.26 3.77 1.41
C PRO A 95 3.37 4.87 0.87
N ILE A 96 2.47 4.57 -0.09
CA ILE A 96 1.56 5.61 -0.61
C ILE A 96 0.55 6.09 0.44
N THR A 97 0.16 5.21 1.37
CA THR A 97 -0.63 5.61 2.54
C THR A 97 0.18 6.51 3.47
N GLU A 98 1.43 6.13 3.79
CA GLU A 98 2.33 6.93 4.63
C GLU A 98 2.51 8.35 4.07
N GLU A 99 2.72 8.45 2.76
CA GLU A 99 2.93 9.73 2.08
C GLU A 99 1.71 10.67 2.17
N ILE A 100 0.49 10.14 2.02
CA ILE A 100 -0.71 10.99 2.06
C ILE A 100 -1.18 11.34 3.47
N ILE A 101 -0.85 10.52 4.50
CA ILE A 101 -1.27 10.77 5.89
C ILE A 101 -0.14 11.32 6.77
N GLY A 102 1.11 11.31 6.30
CA GLY A 102 2.26 11.78 7.06
C GLY A 102 2.56 10.95 8.33
N LYS A 103 2.30 9.64 8.30
CA LYS A 103 2.55 8.71 9.40
C LYS A 103 3.37 7.53 8.93
N ASP A 104 4.31 7.07 9.75
CA ASP A 104 5.15 5.89 9.52
C ASP A 104 4.45 4.64 10.11
N LEU A 105 3.86 3.82 9.24
CA LEU A 105 3.10 2.64 9.65
C LEU A 105 3.99 1.52 10.19
N VAL A 106 5.23 1.42 9.72
CA VAL A 106 6.20 0.44 10.23
C VAL A 106 6.59 0.78 11.66
N ARG A 107 6.85 2.05 11.93
CA ARG A 107 7.13 2.54 13.28
C ARG A 107 5.97 2.29 14.22
N GLU A 108 4.74 2.54 13.78
CA GLU A 108 3.55 2.26 14.60
C GLU A 108 3.39 0.74 14.87
N GLN A 109 3.70 -0.13 13.92
CA GLN A 109 3.71 -1.58 14.17
C GLN A 109 4.70 -1.97 15.27
N ILE A 110 5.90 -1.38 15.28
CA ILE A 110 6.92 -1.62 16.32
C ILE A 110 6.40 -1.15 17.68
N ARG A 111 5.84 0.05 17.75
CA ARG A 111 5.25 0.61 18.99
C ARG A 111 4.14 -0.28 19.55
N VAL A 112 3.22 -0.74 18.67
CA VAL A 112 2.16 -1.67 19.09
C VAL A 112 2.74 -2.99 19.60
N ALA A 113 3.80 -3.51 18.97
CA ALA A 113 4.48 -4.72 19.42
C ALA A 113 5.21 -4.53 20.77
N GLU A 114 5.65 -3.30 21.07
CA GLU A 114 6.20 -2.92 22.38
C GLU A 114 5.12 -2.71 23.46
N GLY A 115 3.84 -2.82 23.08
CA GLY A 115 2.69 -2.66 24.00
C GLY A 115 2.20 -1.24 24.15
N GLU A 116 2.67 -0.31 23.31
CA GLU A 116 2.21 1.07 23.31
C GLU A 116 0.84 1.23 22.64
N THR A 117 0.15 2.32 22.95
CA THR A 117 -1.04 2.77 22.21
C THR A 117 -0.61 3.39 20.88
N LEU A 118 -1.54 3.44 19.90
CA LEU A 118 -1.34 4.21 18.67
C LEU A 118 -0.98 5.67 19.01
N SER A 119 -0.07 6.26 18.22
CA SER A 119 0.37 7.64 18.42
C SER A 119 -0.61 8.68 17.89
N PHE A 120 -1.70 8.25 17.25
CA PHE A 120 -2.72 9.10 16.65
C PHE A 120 -4.10 8.42 16.68
N THR A 121 -5.13 9.24 16.60
CA THR A 121 -6.53 8.84 16.51
C THR A 121 -7.05 8.97 15.07
N GLN A 122 -8.29 8.56 14.80
CA GLN A 122 -8.91 8.73 13.48
C GLN A 122 -9.04 10.21 13.10
N GLU A 123 -9.30 11.06 14.06
CA GLU A 123 -9.49 12.51 13.89
C GLU A 123 -8.18 13.24 13.55
N ASP A 124 -7.03 12.65 13.87
CA ASP A 124 -5.71 13.18 13.54
C ASP A 124 -5.28 12.87 12.09
N LEU A 125 -6.05 12.04 11.40
CA LEU A 125 -5.75 11.62 10.03
C LEU A 125 -6.46 12.52 9.00
N SER A 126 -5.70 12.97 8.02
CA SER A 126 -6.22 13.69 6.86
C SER A 126 -5.44 13.31 5.60
N ILE A 127 -6.12 13.29 4.46
CA ILE A 127 -5.47 13.08 3.17
C ILE A 127 -4.80 14.38 2.73
N ASN A 128 -3.51 14.32 2.46
CA ASN A 128 -2.73 15.42 1.92
C ASN A 128 -2.10 15.02 0.58
N GLY A 129 -2.54 15.66 -0.50
CA GLY A 129 -2.03 15.40 -1.84
C GLY A 129 -2.42 14.05 -2.41
N HIS A 130 -1.54 13.50 -3.23
CA HIS A 130 -1.71 12.23 -3.93
C HIS A 130 -0.37 11.53 -4.07
N ALA A 131 -0.34 10.22 -3.84
CA ALA A 131 0.87 9.41 -3.96
C ALA A 131 0.66 8.27 -4.95
N ILE A 132 1.71 7.95 -5.70
CA ILE A 132 1.75 6.82 -6.64
C ILE A 132 2.99 6.00 -6.35
N GLU A 133 2.83 4.69 -6.29
CA GLU A 133 3.93 3.72 -6.20
C GLU A 133 3.99 2.91 -7.48
N ALA A 134 5.20 2.66 -7.96
CA ALA A 134 5.48 1.70 -9.03
C ALA A 134 6.48 0.64 -8.51
N ARG A 135 6.14 -0.62 -8.71
CA ARG A 135 7.03 -1.73 -8.38
C ARG A 135 8.02 -1.98 -9.50
N LEU A 136 9.30 -2.04 -9.15
CA LEU A 136 10.38 -2.37 -10.09
C LEU A 136 10.77 -3.83 -9.92
N TYR A 137 10.67 -4.59 -11.01
CA TYR A 137 10.96 -6.03 -11.06
C TYR A 137 12.16 -6.33 -11.95
N ALA A 138 12.98 -7.31 -11.56
CA ALA A 138 14.00 -7.90 -12.42
C ALA A 138 13.33 -8.90 -13.37
N GLU A 139 12.73 -8.39 -14.43
CA GLU A 139 11.99 -9.15 -15.45
C GLU A 139 12.40 -8.71 -16.85
N ASP A 140 12.31 -9.62 -17.81
CA ASP A 140 12.59 -9.35 -19.23
C ASP A 140 11.28 -9.16 -20.02
N PRO A 141 10.91 -7.91 -20.37
CA PRO A 141 9.69 -7.64 -21.15
C PRO A 141 9.69 -8.33 -22.54
N ALA A 142 10.87 -8.49 -23.16
CA ALA A 142 10.98 -9.14 -24.47
C ALA A 142 10.68 -10.64 -24.40
N LYS A 143 10.82 -11.24 -23.22
CA LYS A 143 10.50 -12.65 -22.95
C LYS A 143 9.18 -12.81 -22.17
N GLY A 144 8.25 -11.87 -22.33
CA GLY A 144 6.94 -11.94 -21.69
C GLY A 144 7.00 -11.76 -20.18
N PHE A 145 7.94 -10.93 -19.69
CA PHE A 145 8.15 -10.65 -18.29
C PHE A 145 8.56 -11.87 -17.44
N LEU A 146 9.36 -12.76 -18.01
CA LEU A 146 10.00 -13.80 -17.23
C LEU A 146 11.02 -13.18 -16.28
N PRO A 147 11.19 -13.75 -15.06
CA PRO A 147 12.24 -13.32 -14.14
C PRO A 147 13.61 -13.32 -14.81
N SER A 148 14.38 -12.28 -14.55
CA SER A 148 15.75 -12.11 -15.05
C SER A 148 16.73 -12.12 -13.86
N PRO A 149 17.05 -13.31 -13.31
CA PRO A 149 17.98 -13.43 -12.19
C PRO A 149 19.40 -13.09 -12.62
N GLY A 150 20.23 -12.70 -11.65
CA GLY A 150 21.62 -12.40 -11.85
C GLY A 150 22.10 -11.19 -11.07
N PRO A 151 23.35 -10.73 -11.30
CA PRO A 151 23.92 -9.65 -10.53
C PRO A 151 23.36 -8.28 -10.92
N VAL A 152 23.12 -7.45 -9.92
CA VAL A 152 22.80 -6.02 -10.09
C VAL A 152 24.10 -5.28 -10.37
N LEU A 153 24.38 -5.00 -11.62
CA LEU A 153 25.64 -4.37 -12.06
C LEU A 153 25.77 -2.93 -11.57
N ALA A 154 24.65 -2.21 -11.51
CA ALA A 154 24.61 -0.86 -10.96
C ALA A 154 23.20 -0.58 -10.41
N TRP A 155 23.16 -0.01 -9.20
CA TRP A 155 21.95 0.53 -8.57
C TRP A 155 22.25 1.96 -8.12
N THR A 156 21.64 2.92 -8.80
CA THR A 156 21.87 4.35 -8.54
C THR A 156 20.54 5.08 -8.55
N PRO A 157 19.77 5.01 -7.44
CA PRO A 157 18.53 5.77 -7.30
C PRO A 157 18.80 7.26 -7.45
N SER A 158 17.86 7.97 -8.07
CA SER A 158 17.98 9.42 -8.23
C SER A 158 17.98 10.11 -6.87
N THR A 159 18.92 11.01 -6.66
CA THR A 159 18.95 11.94 -5.52
C THR A 159 18.32 13.29 -5.86
N VAL A 160 17.89 13.45 -7.11
CA VAL A 160 17.26 14.67 -7.62
C VAL A 160 15.73 14.41 -7.71
N GLY A 161 14.96 15.37 -7.20
CA GLY A 161 13.51 15.25 -7.17
C GLY A 161 12.97 14.76 -5.81
N LYS A 162 11.69 14.42 -5.78
CA LYS A 162 10.97 14.04 -4.55
C LYS A 162 10.60 12.55 -4.51
N ALA A 163 11.20 11.71 -5.35
CA ALA A 163 10.91 10.29 -5.34
C ALA A 163 11.55 9.60 -4.13
N ARG A 164 10.77 8.82 -3.42
CA ARG A 164 11.23 7.87 -2.41
C ARG A 164 11.54 6.55 -3.11
N PHE A 165 12.62 5.90 -2.71
CA PHE A 165 13.01 4.58 -3.21
C PHE A 165 13.14 3.63 -2.02
N ASP A 166 12.26 2.65 -1.94
CA ASP A 166 12.38 1.55 -0.98
C ASP A 166 12.97 0.36 -1.73
N SER A 167 14.25 0.05 -1.47
CA SER A 167 15.02 -0.95 -2.22
C SER A 167 15.51 -2.07 -1.34
N GLY A 168 15.41 -3.30 -1.84
CA GLY A 168 16.02 -4.49 -1.26
C GLY A 168 17.38 -4.84 -1.87
N VAL A 169 17.89 -4.02 -2.79
CA VAL A 169 19.16 -4.27 -3.52
C VAL A 169 20.08 -3.08 -3.50
N GLU A 170 21.35 -3.36 -3.69
CA GLU A 170 22.42 -2.40 -3.95
C GLU A 170 23.29 -2.88 -5.12
N THR A 171 24.21 -2.05 -5.59
CA THR A 171 25.17 -2.48 -6.61
C THR A 171 25.96 -3.69 -6.12
N GLY A 172 25.98 -4.76 -6.90
CA GLY A 172 26.62 -6.04 -6.56
C GLY A 172 25.70 -7.07 -5.88
N SER A 173 24.45 -6.70 -5.55
CA SER A 173 23.46 -7.69 -5.07
C SER A 173 23.19 -8.75 -6.13
N GLU A 174 22.85 -9.98 -5.68
CA GLU A 174 22.44 -11.08 -6.55
C GLU A 174 20.93 -11.28 -6.48
N ILE A 175 20.24 -11.20 -7.61
CA ILE A 175 18.81 -11.51 -7.70
C ILE A 175 18.68 -13.02 -7.97
N SER A 176 18.14 -13.72 -7.00
CA SER A 176 17.98 -15.18 -7.07
C SER A 176 16.64 -15.58 -7.67
N THR A 177 16.53 -16.85 -8.07
CA THR A 177 15.27 -17.47 -8.50
C THR A 177 14.42 -17.99 -7.33
N GLN A 178 14.89 -17.84 -6.08
CA GLN A 178 14.24 -18.39 -4.89
C GLN A 178 13.21 -17.44 -4.28
N PHE A 179 13.26 -16.15 -4.63
CA PHE A 179 12.39 -15.12 -4.11
C PHE A 179 11.69 -14.36 -5.25
N ASP A 180 10.73 -13.52 -4.88
CA ASP A 180 10.08 -12.59 -5.79
C ASP A 180 11.12 -11.69 -6.46
N PRO A 181 11.07 -11.49 -7.79
CA PRO A 181 12.04 -10.67 -8.51
C PRO A 181 11.86 -9.16 -8.31
N MET A 182 10.98 -8.70 -7.41
CA MET A 182 10.84 -7.28 -7.07
C MET A 182 12.12 -6.79 -6.39
N ILE A 183 12.71 -5.73 -6.93
CA ILE A 183 13.97 -5.18 -6.46
C ILE A 183 13.81 -3.86 -5.71
N ALA A 184 12.78 -3.10 -6.07
CA ALA A 184 12.51 -1.82 -5.43
C ALA A 184 11.08 -1.35 -5.67
N LYS A 185 10.69 -0.33 -4.91
CA LYS A 185 9.50 0.49 -5.12
C LYS A 185 9.95 1.91 -5.38
N VAL A 186 9.30 2.57 -6.32
CA VAL A 186 9.49 4.00 -6.61
C VAL A 186 8.19 4.70 -6.22
N ILE A 187 8.26 5.59 -5.24
CA ILE A 187 7.10 6.28 -4.68
C ILE A 187 7.26 7.78 -4.94
N VAL A 188 6.22 8.40 -5.44
CA VAL A 188 6.14 9.85 -5.62
C VAL A 188 4.90 10.40 -4.94
N HIS A 189 5.06 11.59 -4.33
CA HIS A 189 3.98 12.33 -3.71
C HIS A 189 3.97 13.76 -4.24
N ALA A 190 2.77 14.27 -4.55
CA ALA A 190 2.58 15.64 -5.01
C ALA A 190 1.27 16.22 -4.46
N ALA A 191 1.03 17.53 -4.64
CA ALA A 191 -0.21 18.16 -4.20
C ALA A 191 -1.43 17.64 -4.97
N THR A 192 -1.24 17.22 -6.22
CA THR A 192 -2.29 16.66 -7.06
C THR A 192 -1.81 15.43 -7.82
N ARG A 193 -2.76 14.60 -8.29
CA ARG A 193 -2.47 13.41 -9.10
C ARG A 193 -1.76 13.71 -10.43
N ARG A 194 -1.90 14.95 -10.95
CA ARG A 194 -1.33 15.32 -12.27
C ARG A 194 0.12 15.77 -12.20
N GLU A 195 0.56 16.25 -11.06
CA GLU A 195 1.96 16.59 -10.81
C GLU A 195 2.83 15.36 -10.61
#